data_d730a8fbdcf3c217d57e80caa0510f07
#
_entry.id   d730a8fbdcf3c217d57e80caa0510f07
#
_cell.length_a   1.000
_cell.length_b   1.000
_cell.length_c   1.000
_cell.angle_alpha   90.00
_cell.angle_beta   90.00
_cell.angle_gamma   90.00
#
_symmetry.space_group_name_H-M   'P 1'
#
loop_
_entity.id
_entity.type
_entity.pdbx_description
1 polymer ?
#
loop_
_entity_poly.entity_id
_entity_poly.type
_entity_poly.pdbx_seq_one_letter_code
_entity_poly.pdbx_strand_id
1 'polypeptide(L)'
;MKKSFFILLLLAATSISAQGEFYVGLHYFKVKSKHAKEFIEAEKNYYSKIHKARIDSGEKIAWDMWRLSSDNMDNSATIFVFAHLQEINKPFTMGNPEKMFSEAELKMVRKQRGKMVMGSKFIQTVFKGGFVPSEATPPKVAILNFVDAKPGKWSELENTMVNEIVPRLKKNSYVKGWGMHKIVSPSNDESDYIIASFYNSMEDYYKRRTPTNKPSKSGLDRMKKMSTLREGVRTEVLQLVLSER
;
A
#
# COMPACT_ATOMS: atom_id res chain seq x y z
N MET A 1 48.13 -30.73 7.35
CA MET A 1 46.70 -31.07 7.11
C MET A 1 45.85 -29.93 7.61
N LYS A 2 45.40 -29.07 6.69
CA LYS A 2 44.52 -27.90 7.02
C LYS A 2 43.09 -28.34 6.87
N LYS A 3 42.31 -28.37 7.97
CA LYS A 3 40.89 -28.64 7.97
C LYS A 3 40.18 -27.34 7.65
N SER A 4 39.65 -27.23 6.41
CA SER A 4 38.78 -26.17 5.99
C SER A 4 37.40 -26.38 6.62
N PHE A 5 37.02 -25.48 7.52
CA PHE A 5 35.67 -25.42 8.10
C PHE A 5 34.76 -24.68 7.08
N PHE A 6 33.95 -25.44 6.36
CA PHE A 6 32.89 -24.90 5.54
C PHE A 6 31.76 -24.46 6.48
N ILE A 7 31.66 -23.17 6.75
CA ILE A 7 30.49 -22.59 7.39
C ILE A 7 29.42 -22.47 6.31
N LEU A 8 28.49 -23.43 6.32
CA LEU A 8 27.26 -23.37 5.56
C LEU A 8 26.39 -22.30 6.20
N LEU A 9 26.43 -21.07 5.65
CA LEU A 9 25.47 -20.01 5.99
C LEU A 9 24.12 -20.44 5.42
N LEU A 10 23.32 -21.15 6.22
CA LEU A 10 21.89 -21.31 5.98
C LEU A 10 21.29 -19.89 6.08
N LEU A 11 21.12 -19.24 4.93
CA LEU A 11 20.14 -18.17 4.76
C LEU A 11 18.76 -18.81 5.01
N ALA A 12 18.38 -18.86 6.27
CA ALA A 12 17.00 -19.03 6.63
C ALA A 12 16.27 -17.83 6.00
N ALA A 13 15.67 -18.06 4.83
CA ALA A 13 14.59 -17.24 4.35
C ALA A 13 13.51 -17.35 5.43
N THR A 14 13.60 -16.51 6.44
CA THR A 14 12.52 -16.27 7.37
C THR A 14 11.40 -15.74 6.51
N SER A 15 10.51 -16.64 6.11
CA SER A 15 9.16 -16.27 5.75
C SER A 15 8.70 -15.40 6.90
N ILE A 16 8.72 -14.08 6.70
CA ILE A 16 8.07 -13.16 7.60
C ILE A 16 6.60 -13.55 7.47
N SER A 17 6.21 -14.52 8.28
CA SER A 17 4.85 -14.71 8.72
C SER A 17 4.55 -13.42 9.45
N ALA A 18 4.17 -12.40 8.68
CA ALA A 18 3.93 -11.06 9.19
C ALA A 18 2.63 -11.06 9.98
N GLN A 19 2.66 -11.65 11.14
CA GLN A 19 1.82 -11.29 12.28
C GLN A 19 2.44 -10.12 13.04
N GLY A 20 3.36 -9.38 12.43
CA GLY A 20 3.84 -8.11 12.96
C GLY A 20 2.70 -7.11 12.95
N GLU A 21 2.38 -6.58 14.13
CA GLU A 21 1.44 -5.48 14.25
C GLU A 21 2.04 -4.23 13.60
N PHE A 22 1.62 -3.94 12.38
CA PHE A 22 2.03 -2.73 11.69
C PHE A 22 0.81 -1.99 11.13
N TYR A 23 0.97 -0.71 10.92
CA TYR A 23 -0.03 0.11 10.25
C TYR A 23 0.48 0.66 8.92
N VAL A 24 -0.47 0.96 8.06
CA VAL A 24 -0.23 1.70 6.82
C VAL A 24 -1.00 3.01 6.89
N GLY A 25 -0.24 4.10 6.81
CA GLY A 25 -0.81 5.43 6.60
C GLY A 25 -0.92 5.69 5.10
N LEU A 26 -2.11 6.01 4.61
CA LEU A 26 -2.33 6.47 3.24
C LEU A 26 -2.55 7.97 3.26
N HIS A 27 -1.61 8.71 2.67
CA HIS A 27 -1.71 10.17 2.57
C HIS A 27 -2.01 10.56 1.13
N TYR A 28 -3.20 11.06 0.89
CA TYR A 28 -3.65 11.54 -0.41
C TYR A 28 -3.30 13.02 -0.56
N PHE A 29 -2.71 13.38 -1.70
CA PHE A 29 -2.49 14.76 -2.08
C PHE A 29 -3.18 15.06 -3.40
N LYS A 30 -4.08 16.05 -3.39
CA LYS A 30 -4.64 16.63 -4.61
C LYS A 30 -3.70 17.73 -5.10
N VAL A 31 -3.05 17.50 -6.23
CA VAL A 31 -2.03 18.37 -6.82
C VAL A 31 -2.55 18.95 -8.12
N LYS A 32 -2.32 20.25 -8.37
CA LYS A 32 -2.66 20.87 -9.67
C LYS A 32 -1.98 20.12 -10.80
N SER A 33 -2.74 19.65 -11.81
CA SER A 33 -2.20 18.79 -12.88
C SER A 33 -1.01 19.39 -13.60
N LYS A 34 -1.01 20.71 -13.81
CA LYS A 34 0.11 21.44 -14.44
C LYS A 34 1.42 21.37 -13.63
N HIS A 35 1.36 21.07 -12.35
CA HIS A 35 2.51 20.94 -11.44
C HIS A 35 2.83 19.49 -11.06
N ALA A 36 2.16 18.49 -11.66
CA ALA A 36 2.35 17.09 -11.32
C ALA A 36 3.81 16.63 -11.50
N LYS A 37 4.48 17.06 -12.56
CA LYS A 37 5.90 16.78 -12.81
C LYS A 37 6.81 17.39 -11.73
N GLU A 38 6.64 18.68 -11.45
CA GLU A 38 7.41 19.40 -10.42
C GLU A 38 7.22 18.78 -9.04
N PHE A 39 6.00 18.33 -8.75
CA PHE A 39 5.69 17.64 -7.50
C PHE A 39 6.44 16.31 -7.39
N ILE A 40 6.46 15.48 -8.45
CA ILE A 40 7.21 14.22 -8.48
C ILE A 40 8.72 14.48 -8.28
N GLU A 41 9.28 15.50 -8.94
CA GLU A 41 10.71 15.84 -8.79
C GLU A 41 11.03 16.31 -7.35
N ALA A 42 10.15 17.08 -6.73
CA ALA A 42 10.32 17.48 -5.32
C ALA A 42 10.26 16.26 -4.38
N GLU A 43 9.32 15.34 -4.60
CA GLU A 43 9.23 14.10 -3.82
C GLU A 43 10.50 13.25 -4.01
N LYS A 44 10.98 13.07 -5.24
CA LYS A 44 12.18 12.30 -5.56
C LYS A 44 13.46 12.90 -4.96
N ASN A 45 13.61 14.21 -5.06
CA ASN A 45 14.85 14.87 -4.68
C ASN A 45 14.98 15.14 -3.18
N TYR A 46 13.86 15.27 -2.47
CA TYR A 46 13.85 15.63 -1.06
C TYR A 46 13.15 14.59 -0.19
N TYR A 47 11.86 14.34 -0.39
CA TYR A 47 11.07 13.55 0.54
C TYR A 47 11.39 12.06 0.49
N SER A 48 11.66 11.46 -0.69
CA SER A 48 12.07 10.06 -0.79
C SER A 48 13.37 9.81 -0.03
N LYS A 49 14.34 10.74 -0.12
CA LYS A 49 15.61 10.64 0.62
C LYS A 49 15.40 10.67 2.14
N ILE A 50 14.50 11.52 2.63
CA ILE A 50 14.12 11.56 4.05
C ILE A 50 13.49 10.22 4.46
N HIS A 51 12.59 9.68 3.63
CA HIS A 51 11.97 8.39 3.89
C HIS A 51 12.97 7.24 3.82
N LYS A 52 13.90 7.25 2.86
CA LYS A 52 14.98 6.26 2.77
C LYS A 52 15.85 6.27 4.03
N ALA A 53 16.29 7.44 4.49
CA ALA A 53 17.07 7.55 5.72
C ALA A 53 16.32 6.99 6.94
N ARG A 54 15.01 7.16 7.02
CA ARG A 54 14.17 6.60 8.08
C ARG A 54 14.00 5.08 7.98
N ILE A 55 13.99 4.55 6.75
CA ILE A 55 13.97 3.11 6.51
C ILE A 55 15.32 2.52 6.94
N ASP A 56 16.43 3.12 6.54
CA ASP A 56 17.79 2.70 6.88
C ASP A 56 18.06 2.75 8.39
N SER A 57 17.44 3.67 9.12
CA SER A 57 17.49 3.74 10.59
C SER A 57 16.53 2.78 11.30
N GLY A 58 15.70 2.04 10.56
CA GLY A 58 14.69 1.14 11.12
C GLY A 58 13.47 1.84 11.74
N GLU A 59 13.32 3.15 11.55
CA GLU A 59 12.14 3.89 12.01
C GLU A 59 10.89 3.61 11.15
N LYS A 60 11.10 3.19 9.92
CA LYS A 60 10.05 2.91 8.93
C LYS A 60 10.39 1.63 8.16
N ILE A 61 9.37 0.89 7.74
CA ILE A 61 9.56 -0.33 6.96
C ILE A 61 9.67 -0.02 5.46
N ALA A 62 8.77 0.83 4.95
CA ALA A 62 8.71 1.17 3.53
C ALA A 62 7.95 2.48 3.28
N TRP A 63 8.18 3.06 2.12
CA TRP A 63 7.45 4.22 1.62
C TRP A 63 7.25 4.11 0.11
N ASP A 64 6.02 4.31 -0.34
CA ASP A 64 5.65 4.32 -1.75
C ASP A 64 4.87 5.57 -2.10
N MET A 65 5.13 6.11 -3.28
CA MET A 65 4.32 7.14 -3.92
C MET A 65 3.61 6.53 -5.13
N TRP A 66 2.29 6.63 -5.13
CA TRP A 66 1.41 6.13 -6.17
C TRP A 66 0.66 7.28 -6.85
N ARG A 67 0.32 7.12 -8.12
CA ARG A 67 -0.60 8.00 -8.83
C ARG A 67 -1.94 7.30 -8.95
N LEU A 68 -3.03 7.95 -8.53
CA LEU A 68 -4.39 7.47 -8.73
C LEU A 68 -4.78 7.59 -10.21
N SER A 69 -5.22 6.48 -10.80
CA SER A 69 -5.57 6.38 -12.22
C SER A 69 -7.07 6.20 -12.46
N SER A 70 -7.85 5.89 -11.41
CA SER A 70 -9.28 5.56 -11.52
C SER A 70 -10.23 6.74 -11.31
N ASP A 71 -9.70 7.89 -10.89
CA ASP A 71 -10.50 9.07 -10.62
C ASP A 71 -10.11 10.18 -11.59
N ASN A 72 -10.93 10.42 -12.63
CA ASN A 72 -10.61 11.50 -13.54
C ASN A 72 -11.81 12.05 -14.31
N MET A 73 -12.71 12.64 -13.58
CA MET A 73 -13.64 13.65 -14.12
C MET A 73 -13.04 15.08 -14.02
N ASP A 74 -12.01 15.27 -13.17
CA ASP A 74 -11.36 16.58 -12.94
C ASP A 74 -9.93 16.59 -13.47
N ASN A 75 -9.77 17.02 -14.75
CA ASN A 75 -8.45 17.16 -15.38
C ASN A 75 -7.59 18.28 -14.75
N SER A 76 -8.13 19.09 -13.84
CA SER A 76 -7.39 20.17 -13.16
C SER A 76 -6.45 19.65 -12.09
N ALA A 77 -6.67 18.42 -11.59
CA ALA A 77 -5.91 17.84 -10.51
C ALA A 77 -5.40 16.43 -10.82
N THR A 78 -4.24 16.11 -10.26
CA THR A 78 -3.67 14.76 -10.18
C THR A 78 -3.66 14.36 -8.71
N ILE A 79 -4.12 13.16 -8.39
CA ILE A 79 -4.09 12.65 -7.03
C ILE A 79 -2.90 11.71 -6.88
N PHE A 80 -2.06 11.99 -5.89
CA PHE A 80 -1.00 11.11 -5.44
C PHE A 80 -1.35 10.51 -4.09
N VAL A 81 -1.04 9.23 -3.92
CA VAL A 81 -1.26 8.48 -2.69
C VAL A 81 0.08 7.99 -2.16
N PHE A 82 0.42 8.38 -0.96
CA PHE A 82 1.63 7.94 -0.29
C PHE A 82 1.30 6.85 0.71
N ALA A 83 1.91 5.69 0.56
CA ALA A 83 1.80 4.60 1.51
C ALA A 83 2.99 4.61 2.46
N HIS A 84 2.73 4.78 3.74
CA HIS A 84 3.72 4.77 4.81
C HIS A 84 3.56 3.50 5.62
N LEU A 85 4.53 2.59 5.54
CA LEU A 85 4.50 1.33 6.28
C LEU A 85 5.37 1.43 7.53
N GLN A 86 4.80 1.14 8.70
CA GLN A 86 5.47 1.32 9.99
C GLN A 86 4.97 0.33 11.04
N GLU A 87 5.85 -0.09 11.96
CA GLU A 87 5.46 -0.89 13.13
C GLU A 87 4.57 -0.08 14.08
N ILE A 88 3.56 -0.73 14.70
CA ILE A 88 2.58 -0.07 15.58
C ILE A 88 3.23 0.59 16.80
N ASN A 89 4.28 -0.02 17.33
CA ASN A 89 4.98 0.45 18.53
C ASN A 89 5.98 1.57 18.28
N LYS A 90 6.17 1.99 17.03
CA LYS A 90 7.08 3.10 16.69
C LYS A 90 6.30 4.40 16.48
N PRO A 91 6.81 5.53 17.00
CA PRO A 91 6.12 6.81 16.82
C PRO A 91 6.09 7.21 15.35
N PHE A 92 4.97 7.76 14.91
CA PHE A 92 4.88 8.39 13.60
C PHE A 92 5.60 9.74 13.66
N THR A 93 6.82 9.78 13.14
CA THR A 93 7.63 11.00 13.08
C THR A 93 7.83 11.46 11.64
N MET A 94 8.13 12.72 11.44
CA MET A 94 8.51 13.27 10.12
C MET A 94 9.98 13.01 9.79
N GLY A 95 10.73 12.35 10.67
CA GLY A 95 12.19 12.23 10.59
C GLY A 95 12.88 13.54 10.98
N ASN A 96 14.17 13.60 10.70
CA ASN A 96 14.98 14.79 10.96
C ASN A 96 15.61 15.28 9.63
N PRO A 97 14.83 16.02 8.81
CA PRO A 97 15.28 16.48 7.50
C PRO A 97 16.43 17.52 7.60
N GLU A 98 16.58 18.19 8.76
CA GLU A 98 17.63 19.18 9.02
C GLU A 98 19.04 18.56 9.02
N LYS A 99 19.14 17.23 9.22
CA LYS A 99 20.42 16.51 9.09
C LYS A 99 20.85 16.31 7.63
N MET A 100 19.94 16.47 6.67
CA MET A 100 20.18 16.16 5.25
C MET A 100 20.17 17.41 4.37
N PHE A 101 19.40 18.42 4.75
CA PHE A 101 19.14 19.61 3.96
C PHE A 101 19.24 20.85 4.84
N SER A 102 19.72 21.96 4.28
CA SER A 102 19.72 23.24 4.96
C SER A 102 18.29 23.75 5.22
N GLU A 103 18.15 24.60 6.23
CA GLU A 103 16.86 25.23 6.53
C GLU A 103 16.30 26.02 5.34
N ALA A 104 17.18 26.68 4.58
CA ALA A 104 16.80 27.43 3.37
C ALA A 104 16.21 26.52 2.29
N GLU A 105 16.82 25.35 2.03
CA GLU A 105 16.31 24.35 1.09
C GLU A 105 14.96 23.81 1.55
N LEU A 106 14.83 23.42 2.81
CA LEU A 106 13.58 22.90 3.37
C LEU A 106 12.46 23.93 3.29
N LYS A 107 12.74 25.20 3.59
CA LYS A 107 11.79 26.31 3.47
C LYS A 107 11.35 26.52 2.02
N MET A 108 12.27 26.47 1.08
CA MET A 108 11.99 26.59 -0.35
C MET A 108 11.08 25.46 -0.83
N VAL A 109 11.42 24.21 -0.52
CA VAL A 109 10.65 23.01 -0.92
C VAL A 109 9.24 23.02 -0.32
N ARG A 110 9.11 23.32 0.96
CA ARG A 110 7.79 23.46 1.64
C ARG A 110 6.94 24.55 0.98
N LYS A 111 7.53 25.70 0.66
CA LYS A 111 6.83 26.81 -0.05
C LYS A 111 6.39 26.39 -1.45
N GLN A 112 7.24 25.70 -2.21
CA GLN A 112 6.90 25.19 -3.55
C GLN A 112 5.77 24.16 -3.45
N ARG A 113 5.88 23.19 -2.55
CA ARG A 113 4.84 22.17 -2.32
C ARG A 113 3.49 22.80 -1.98
N GLY A 114 3.47 23.83 -1.13
CA GLY A 114 2.24 24.56 -0.78
C GLY A 114 1.56 25.26 -1.96
N LYS A 115 2.29 25.64 -3.02
CA LYS A 115 1.71 26.20 -4.25
C LYS A 115 1.10 25.14 -5.17
N MET A 116 1.63 23.92 -5.12
CA MET A 116 1.22 22.79 -5.98
C MET A 116 0.02 22.03 -5.42
N VAL A 117 -0.02 21.85 -4.09
CA VAL A 117 -1.05 21.08 -3.39
C VAL A 117 -2.33 21.91 -3.20
N MET A 118 -3.45 21.31 -3.56
CA MET A 118 -4.81 21.89 -3.41
C MET A 118 -5.51 21.40 -2.14
N GLY A 119 -5.11 20.24 -1.64
CA GLY A 119 -5.67 19.63 -0.44
C GLY A 119 -5.03 18.28 -0.17
N SER A 120 -5.24 17.77 1.04
CA SER A 120 -4.75 16.45 1.43
C SER A 120 -5.73 15.76 2.37
N LYS A 121 -5.65 14.42 2.40
CA LYS A 121 -6.40 13.55 3.29
C LYS A 121 -5.48 12.45 3.80
N PHE A 122 -5.63 12.06 5.04
CA PHE A 122 -4.86 10.96 5.64
C PHE A 122 -5.80 9.89 6.17
N ILE A 123 -5.52 8.62 5.79
CA ILE A 123 -6.24 7.44 6.26
C ILE A 123 -5.23 6.57 6.99
N GLN A 124 -5.49 6.25 8.23
CA GLN A 124 -4.67 5.32 9.00
C GLN A 124 -5.34 3.96 9.06
N THR A 125 -4.56 2.91 8.84
CA THR A 125 -5.05 1.53 8.84
C THR A 125 -4.15 0.61 9.65
N VAL A 126 -4.73 -0.44 10.21
CA VAL A 126 -4.02 -1.54 10.85
C VAL A 126 -4.10 -2.77 9.96
N PHE A 127 -2.96 -3.41 9.71
CA PHE A 127 -2.88 -4.64 8.93
C PHE A 127 -3.52 -5.80 9.69
N LYS A 128 -4.42 -6.51 9.03
CA LYS A 128 -5.15 -7.67 9.61
C LYS A 128 -4.64 -9.01 9.08
N GLY A 129 -3.99 -9.02 7.93
CA GLY A 129 -3.43 -10.22 7.34
C GLY A 129 -3.24 -10.10 5.83
N GLY A 130 -2.41 -11.01 5.29
CA GLY A 130 -2.08 -10.98 3.87
C GLY A 130 -0.73 -11.60 3.54
N PHE A 131 -0.14 -11.14 2.46
CA PHE A 131 1.24 -11.43 2.09
C PHE A 131 1.83 -10.26 1.30
N VAL A 132 3.08 -9.97 1.57
CA VAL A 132 3.84 -8.93 0.86
C VAL A 132 4.46 -9.49 -0.41
N PRO A 133 4.76 -8.64 -1.41
CA PRO A 133 5.53 -9.05 -2.56
C PRO A 133 6.89 -9.63 -2.13
N SER A 134 7.24 -10.80 -2.68
CA SER A 134 8.52 -11.46 -2.41
C SER A 134 9.66 -10.97 -3.31
N GLU A 135 9.35 -10.13 -4.28
CA GLU A 135 10.30 -9.67 -5.29
C GLU A 135 11.04 -8.42 -4.79
N ALA A 136 12.34 -8.32 -5.12
CA ALA A 136 13.13 -7.11 -4.85
C ALA A 136 12.58 -5.87 -5.59
N THR A 137 11.88 -6.09 -6.70
CA THR A 137 11.22 -5.03 -7.46
C THR A 137 9.79 -4.83 -6.95
N PRO A 138 9.42 -3.62 -6.51
CA PRO A 138 8.07 -3.34 -6.06
C PRO A 138 7.06 -3.50 -7.20
N PRO A 139 5.82 -3.97 -6.91
CA PRO A 139 4.75 -4.08 -7.89
C PRO A 139 4.40 -2.70 -8.46
N LYS A 140 4.04 -2.66 -9.74
CA LYS A 140 3.78 -1.39 -10.46
C LYS A 140 2.33 -0.91 -10.35
N VAL A 141 1.41 -1.80 -9.95
CA VAL A 141 -0.02 -1.52 -9.86
C VAL A 141 -0.54 -1.99 -8.51
N ALA A 142 -1.28 -1.13 -7.84
CA ALA A 142 -2.05 -1.47 -6.65
C ALA A 142 -3.53 -1.18 -6.89
N ILE A 143 -4.38 -2.10 -6.43
CA ILE A 143 -5.83 -1.95 -6.45
C ILE A 143 -6.30 -1.91 -5.00
N LEU A 144 -6.87 -0.79 -4.60
CA LEU A 144 -7.46 -0.60 -3.28
C LEU A 144 -8.98 -0.74 -3.39
N ASN A 145 -9.54 -1.77 -2.77
CA ASN A 145 -10.98 -1.93 -2.65
C ASN A 145 -11.40 -1.50 -1.25
N PHE A 146 -12.17 -0.45 -1.15
CA PHE A 146 -12.78 0.02 0.07
C PHE A 146 -14.07 -0.76 0.28
N VAL A 147 -14.23 -1.33 1.46
CA VAL A 147 -15.37 -2.22 1.76
C VAL A 147 -15.87 -1.98 3.18
N ASP A 148 -17.19 -2.09 3.35
CA ASP A 148 -17.84 -2.11 4.64
C ASP A 148 -18.20 -3.54 5.01
N ALA A 149 -17.97 -3.92 6.26
CA ALA A 149 -18.48 -5.16 6.80
C ALA A 149 -19.99 -5.03 7.05
N LYS A 150 -20.75 -6.07 6.76
CA LYS A 150 -22.15 -6.09 7.19
C LYS A 150 -22.24 -6.05 8.73
N PRO A 151 -23.27 -5.42 9.30
CA PRO A 151 -23.43 -5.32 10.77
C PRO A 151 -23.20 -6.64 11.50
N GLY A 152 -22.30 -6.64 12.48
CA GLY A 152 -21.93 -7.83 13.27
C GLY A 152 -21.03 -8.84 12.53
N LYS A 153 -20.56 -8.55 11.31
CA LYS A 153 -19.79 -9.50 10.49
C LYS A 153 -18.28 -9.22 10.44
N TRP A 154 -17.74 -8.26 11.18
CA TRP A 154 -16.34 -7.88 11.14
C TRP A 154 -15.37 -9.06 11.37
N SER A 155 -15.56 -9.81 12.48
CA SER A 155 -14.69 -10.95 12.81
C SER A 155 -14.81 -12.09 11.79
N GLU A 156 -16.02 -12.37 11.30
CA GLU A 156 -16.25 -13.40 10.28
C GLU A 156 -15.61 -12.99 8.94
N LEU A 157 -15.71 -11.70 8.58
CA LEU A 157 -15.07 -11.16 7.40
C LEU A 157 -13.55 -11.26 7.50
N GLU A 158 -12.93 -10.78 8.60
CA GLU A 158 -11.48 -10.86 8.81
C GLU A 158 -11.00 -12.31 8.73
N ASN A 159 -11.65 -13.23 9.45
CA ASN A 159 -11.30 -14.65 9.44
C ASN A 159 -11.42 -15.26 8.04
N THR A 160 -12.51 -15.02 7.32
CA THR A 160 -12.73 -15.53 5.97
C THR A 160 -11.67 -15.00 5.00
N MET A 161 -11.38 -13.69 5.07
CA MET A 161 -10.39 -13.08 4.18
C MET A 161 -8.98 -13.61 4.42
N VAL A 162 -8.57 -13.72 5.69
CA VAL A 162 -7.20 -14.13 6.04
C VAL A 162 -7.01 -15.63 5.87
N ASN A 163 -7.94 -16.45 6.34
CA ASN A 163 -7.74 -17.90 6.42
C ASN A 163 -8.26 -18.68 5.19
N GLU A 164 -9.23 -18.13 4.45
CA GLU A 164 -9.78 -18.83 3.27
C GLU A 164 -9.33 -18.18 1.94
N ILE A 165 -9.27 -16.83 1.87
CA ILE A 165 -8.98 -16.12 0.62
C ILE A 165 -7.47 -15.98 0.38
N VAL A 166 -6.70 -15.56 1.39
CA VAL A 166 -5.23 -15.38 1.27
C VAL A 166 -4.51 -16.62 0.75
N PRO A 167 -4.74 -17.87 1.26
CA PRO A 167 -4.03 -19.04 0.76
C PRO A 167 -4.28 -19.32 -0.73
N ARG A 168 -5.43 -18.93 -1.26
CA ARG A 168 -5.79 -19.05 -2.69
C ARG A 168 -5.11 -17.97 -3.52
N LEU A 169 -5.06 -16.74 -3.00
CA LEU A 169 -4.41 -15.62 -3.68
C LEU A 169 -2.91 -15.85 -3.81
N LYS A 170 -2.27 -16.45 -2.80
CA LYS A 170 -0.85 -16.84 -2.85
C LYS A 170 -0.53 -17.82 -3.99
N LYS A 171 -1.51 -18.62 -4.43
CA LYS A 171 -1.38 -19.55 -5.55
C LYS A 171 -1.63 -18.91 -6.92
N ASN A 172 -2.09 -17.64 -6.95
CA ASN A 172 -2.38 -16.95 -8.19
C ASN A 172 -1.12 -16.20 -8.67
N SER A 173 -0.59 -16.59 -9.83
CA SER A 173 0.66 -16.05 -10.39
C SER A 173 0.60 -14.56 -10.73
N TYR A 174 -0.58 -14.01 -10.98
CA TYR A 174 -0.76 -12.58 -11.29
C TYR A 174 -0.73 -11.69 -10.04
N VAL A 175 -1.11 -12.21 -8.86
CA VAL A 175 -1.15 -11.44 -7.62
C VAL A 175 0.20 -11.51 -6.92
N LYS A 176 0.89 -10.38 -6.83
CA LYS A 176 2.24 -10.28 -6.25
C LYS A 176 2.23 -9.98 -4.76
N GLY A 177 1.17 -9.38 -4.27
CA GLY A 177 0.95 -9.09 -2.87
C GLY A 177 -0.53 -8.84 -2.61
N TRP A 178 -0.93 -9.01 -1.35
CA TRP A 178 -2.30 -8.78 -0.93
C TRP A 178 -2.35 -8.44 0.56
N GLY A 179 -3.20 -7.51 0.95
CA GLY A 179 -3.39 -7.14 2.34
C GLY A 179 -4.81 -6.70 2.64
N MET A 180 -5.30 -7.09 3.81
CA MET A 180 -6.50 -6.55 4.43
C MET A 180 -6.09 -5.60 5.55
N HIS A 181 -6.60 -4.38 5.50
CA HIS A 181 -6.30 -3.30 6.41
C HIS A 181 -7.59 -2.78 7.01
N LYS A 182 -7.70 -2.77 8.33
CA LYS A 182 -8.81 -2.13 9.04
C LYS A 182 -8.53 -0.64 9.15
N ILE A 183 -9.48 0.19 8.75
CA ILE A 183 -9.38 1.65 8.90
C ILE A 183 -9.62 2.00 10.37
N VAL A 184 -8.70 2.80 10.92
CA VAL A 184 -8.72 3.26 12.31
C VAL A 184 -8.68 4.79 12.42
N SER A 185 -8.72 5.49 11.28
CA SER A 185 -8.85 6.95 11.25
C SER A 185 -10.22 7.36 11.82
N PRO A 186 -10.29 8.50 12.50
CA PRO A 186 -11.54 8.99 13.08
C PRO A 186 -12.53 9.58 12.06
N SER A 187 -12.29 9.46 10.76
CA SER A 187 -13.19 9.98 9.73
C SER A 187 -14.43 9.10 9.59
N ASN A 188 -15.61 9.69 9.76
CA ASN A 188 -16.90 9.00 9.62
C ASN A 188 -17.27 8.69 8.14
N ASP A 189 -16.50 9.21 7.18
CA ASP A 189 -16.78 9.08 5.75
C ASP A 189 -15.97 7.95 5.09
N GLU A 190 -15.19 7.19 5.87
CA GLU A 190 -14.39 6.08 5.38
C GLU A 190 -15.06 4.74 5.63
N SER A 191 -14.74 3.79 4.73
CA SER A 191 -15.14 2.40 4.87
C SER A 191 -14.48 1.73 6.08
N ASP A 192 -14.96 0.55 6.49
CA ASP A 192 -14.35 -0.24 7.57
C ASP A 192 -12.97 -0.76 7.21
N TYR A 193 -12.77 -1.15 5.92
CA TYR A 193 -11.54 -1.82 5.47
C TYR A 193 -11.09 -1.36 4.10
N ILE A 194 -9.77 -1.48 3.90
CA ILE A 194 -9.12 -1.43 2.58
C ILE A 194 -8.55 -2.82 2.29
N ILE A 195 -8.92 -3.38 1.14
CA ILE A 195 -8.34 -4.60 0.61
C ILE A 195 -7.42 -4.22 -0.53
N ALA A 196 -6.11 -4.29 -0.29
CA ALA A 196 -5.06 -3.99 -1.26
C ALA A 196 -4.65 -5.24 -2.02
N SER A 197 -4.53 -5.14 -3.34
CA SER A 197 -4.00 -6.20 -4.22
C SER A 197 -2.94 -5.60 -5.14
N PHE A 198 -1.81 -6.28 -5.28
CA PHE A 198 -0.65 -5.77 -6.00
C PHE A 198 -0.34 -6.62 -7.23
N TYR A 199 0.03 -5.96 -8.34
CA TYR A 199 0.29 -6.58 -9.64
C TYR A 199 1.53 -5.95 -10.29
N ASN A 200 2.22 -6.70 -11.16
CA ASN A 200 3.35 -6.14 -11.90
C ASN A 200 2.90 -5.27 -13.09
N SER A 201 1.66 -5.45 -13.57
CA SER A 201 1.09 -4.67 -14.67
C SER A 201 -0.44 -4.57 -14.60
N MET A 202 -1.01 -3.63 -15.36
CA MET A 202 -2.46 -3.58 -15.59
C MET A 202 -2.95 -4.81 -16.35
N GLU A 203 -2.12 -5.40 -17.22
CA GLU A 203 -2.44 -6.62 -17.94
C GLU A 203 -2.68 -7.79 -16.96
N ASP A 204 -1.81 -7.97 -15.95
CA ASP A 204 -1.98 -8.98 -14.90
C ASP A 204 -3.29 -8.78 -14.13
N TYR A 205 -3.62 -7.53 -13.80
CA TYR A 205 -4.89 -7.19 -13.17
C TYR A 205 -6.08 -7.60 -14.04
N TYR A 206 -6.07 -7.24 -15.33
CA TYR A 206 -7.16 -7.58 -16.25
C TYR A 206 -7.26 -9.08 -16.47
N LYS A 207 -6.17 -9.81 -16.71
CA LYS A 207 -6.17 -11.26 -16.84
C LYS A 207 -6.78 -11.97 -15.65
N ARG A 208 -6.52 -11.46 -14.45
CA ARG A 208 -7.15 -11.98 -13.24
C ARG A 208 -8.65 -11.65 -13.15
N ARG A 209 -9.08 -10.46 -13.59
CA ARG A 209 -10.48 -9.98 -13.48
C ARG A 209 -11.39 -10.52 -14.55
N THR A 210 -10.86 -10.90 -15.69
CA THR A 210 -11.60 -11.41 -16.85
C THR A 210 -11.22 -12.87 -17.15
N PRO A 211 -11.51 -13.83 -16.24
CA PRO A 211 -11.22 -15.22 -16.48
C PRO A 211 -12.05 -15.70 -17.66
N THR A 212 -11.41 -16.44 -18.57
CA THR A 212 -12.07 -17.03 -19.76
C THR A 212 -13.07 -18.13 -19.41
N ASN A 213 -12.92 -18.74 -18.24
CA ASN A 213 -13.77 -19.81 -17.77
C ASN A 213 -14.88 -19.32 -16.83
N LYS A 214 -16.06 -19.89 -16.95
CA LYS A 214 -17.16 -19.68 -16.00
C LYS A 214 -16.71 -20.05 -14.57
N PRO A 215 -17.17 -19.32 -13.54
CA PRO A 215 -16.86 -19.68 -12.17
C PRO A 215 -17.34 -21.09 -11.84
N SER A 216 -16.52 -21.86 -11.15
CA SER A 216 -16.94 -23.16 -10.61
C SER A 216 -18.05 -22.98 -9.56
N LYS A 217 -18.80 -24.06 -9.26
CA LYS A 217 -19.82 -24.04 -8.19
C LYS A 217 -19.23 -23.48 -6.89
N SER A 218 -18.05 -23.96 -6.47
CA SER A 218 -17.37 -23.46 -5.26
C SER A 218 -16.95 -21.99 -5.38
N GLY A 219 -16.71 -21.48 -6.59
CA GLY A 219 -16.49 -20.07 -6.86
C GLY A 219 -17.73 -19.22 -6.62
N LEU A 220 -18.87 -19.68 -7.13
CA LEU A 220 -20.17 -19.02 -6.93
C LEU A 220 -20.59 -19.03 -5.46
N ASP A 221 -20.41 -20.14 -4.74
CA ASP A 221 -20.73 -20.24 -3.31
C ASP A 221 -19.90 -19.25 -2.48
N ARG A 222 -18.59 -19.10 -2.81
CA ARG A 222 -17.75 -18.08 -2.18
C ARG A 222 -18.21 -16.65 -2.47
N MET A 223 -18.59 -16.37 -3.72
CA MET A 223 -19.12 -15.04 -4.06
C MET A 223 -20.37 -14.72 -3.24
N LYS A 224 -21.28 -15.69 -3.11
CA LYS A 224 -22.47 -15.57 -2.26
C LYS A 224 -22.08 -15.36 -0.80
N LYS A 225 -21.16 -16.17 -0.25
CA LYS A 225 -20.64 -15.97 1.12
C LYS A 225 -20.09 -14.56 1.30
N MET A 226 -19.24 -14.09 0.40
CA MET A 226 -18.67 -12.75 0.49
C MET A 226 -19.70 -11.62 0.46
N SER A 227 -20.78 -11.76 -0.32
CA SER A 227 -21.85 -10.76 -0.38
C SER A 227 -22.69 -10.70 0.90
N THR A 228 -22.68 -11.77 1.73
CA THR A 228 -23.31 -11.73 3.06
C THR A 228 -22.41 -11.13 4.14
N LEU A 229 -21.10 -10.97 3.88
CA LEU A 229 -20.14 -10.48 4.85
C LEU A 229 -19.79 -9.02 4.66
N ARG A 230 -19.79 -8.53 3.42
CA ARG A 230 -19.33 -7.18 3.09
C ARG A 230 -20.07 -6.57 1.91
N GLU A 231 -19.91 -5.25 1.81
CA GLU A 231 -20.33 -4.42 0.70
C GLU A 231 -19.11 -3.70 0.10
N GLY A 232 -19.06 -3.56 -1.21
CA GLY A 232 -18.04 -2.76 -1.90
C GLY A 232 -18.49 -1.31 -1.95
N VAL A 233 -17.63 -0.39 -1.54
CA VAL A 233 -17.91 1.06 -1.56
C VAL A 233 -17.29 1.70 -2.79
N ARG A 234 -15.96 1.55 -2.96
CA ARG A 234 -15.22 2.08 -4.11
C ARG A 234 -13.99 1.24 -4.41
N THR A 235 -13.46 1.41 -5.61
CA THR A 235 -12.19 0.81 -6.03
C THR A 235 -11.29 1.90 -6.58
N GLU A 236 -10.05 1.92 -6.11
CA GLU A 236 -9.01 2.81 -6.58
C GLU A 236 -7.93 2.02 -7.30
N VAL A 237 -7.50 2.50 -8.46
CA VAL A 237 -6.41 1.94 -9.28
C VAL A 237 -5.23 2.86 -9.19
N LEU A 238 -4.11 2.34 -8.69
CA LEU A 238 -2.91 3.10 -8.42
C LEU A 238 -1.75 2.59 -9.29
N GLN A 239 -0.96 3.51 -9.84
CA GLN A 239 0.30 3.23 -10.54
C GLN A 239 1.48 3.74 -9.73
N LEU A 240 2.49 2.90 -9.55
CA LEU A 240 3.69 3.23 -8.78
C LEU A 240 4.49 4.34 -9.49
N VAL A 241 4.89 5.35 -8.72
CA VAL A 241 5.74 6.46 -9.16
C VAL A 241 7.13 6.36 -8.53
N LEU A 242 7.22 6.21 -7.21
CA LEU A 242 8.46 6.10 -6.44
C LEU A 242 8.28 5.05 -5.36
N SER A 243 9.38 4.42 -4.94
CA SER A 243 9.39 3.42 -3.87
C SER A 243 10.72 3.42 -3.14
N GLU A 244 10.67 3.37 -1.81
CA GLU A 244 11.82 3.22 -0.93
C GLU A 244 11.62 1.98 -0.04
N ARG A 245 12.69 1.17 0.08
CA ARG A 245 12.75 -0.07 0.86
C ARG A 245 14.01 -0.07 1.72
#